data_0c6f81dfd556b6ba3ae473c23dee31bc
#
_entry.id   0c6f81dfd556b6ba3ae473c23dee31bc
#
_cell.length_a   1.000
_cell.length_b   1.000
_cell.length_c   1.000
_cell.angle_alpha   90.00
_cell.angle_beta   90.00
_cell.angle_gamma   90.00
#
_symmetry.space_group_name_H-M   'P 1'
#
loop_
_entity.id
_entity.type
_entity.pdbx_description
1 polymer ?
#
loop_
_entity_poly.entity_id
_entity_poly.type
_entity_poly.pdbx_seq_one_letter_code
_entity_poly.pdbx_strand_id
1 'polypeptide(L)'
;MVTKTDYRFLHTLENMGPSPEPNLTVLYSERLPKAFRDYAAHISITTSSIQYENDDVMRPVWGDDYSICCCVSATQTGKEMQFFGARANLAKCLLYAINGGVDEKTGQQVGPEYKPITSEYLDYDEVMHKYDIMMDWLAGLYVNTLNLIQYMHDKYYYEYALMALIDTNVRRTFATGIAGFSHVVDSLSAIKYAKVKTVRNEEGLVVDYETTGDFPKYGNDDDRADDIAVWLLQTFMKKLEKFHTYRDSEPTTSILTITSNVVYGLSLIHI
;
A
#
# COMPACT_ATOMS: atom_id res chain seq x y z
N MET A 1 25.88 -5.13 12.84
CA MET A 1 26.68 -6.36 13.11
C MET A 1 25.74 -7.54 13.05
N VAL A 2 26.06 -8.61 12.30
CA VAL A 2 25.24 -9.83 12.25
C VAL A 2 25.70 -10.79 13.34
N THR A 3 24.77 -11.35 14.09
CA THR A 3 24.99 -12.23 15.24
C THR A 3 24.35 -13.61 15.02
N LYS A 4 24.61 -14.55 15.93
CA LYS A 4 23.91 -15.85 15.91
C LYS A 4 22.39 -15.71 16.07
N THR A 5 21.93 -14.65 16.74
CA THR A 5 20.51 -14.42 16.98
C THR A 5 19.80 -14.08 15.65
N ASP A 6 20.44 -13.32 14.77
CA ASP A 6 19.87 -12.97 13.46
C ASP A 6 19.68 -14.23 12.60
N TYR A 7 20.65 -15.14 12.60
CA TYR A 7 20.51 -16.44 11.94
C TYR A 7 19.40 -17.31 12.57
N ARG A 8 19.19 -17.24 13.87
CA ARG A 8 18.12 -17.98 14.54
C ARG A 8 16.73 -17.45 14.16
N PHE A 9 16.56 -16.14 13.98
CA PHE A 9 15.31 -15.58 13.48
C PHE A 9 14.99 -16.11 12.08
N LEU A 10 15.96 -16.07 11.17
CA LEU A 10 15.78 -16.64 9.84
C LEU A 10 15.45 -18.13 9.88
N HIS A 11 16.18 -18.91 10.70
CA HIS A 11 15.92 -20.35 10.86
C HIS A 11 14.54 -20.64 11.47
N THR A 12 14.05 -19.76 12.32
CA THR A 12 12.69 -19.90 12.85
C THR A 12 11.64 -19.80 11.74
N LEU A 13 11.79 -18.86 10.80
CA LEU A 13 10.90 -18.76 9.64
C LEU A 13 10.98 -20.01 8.75
N GLU A 14 12.18 -20.54 8.53
CA GLU A 14 12.38 -21.78 7.79
C GLU A 14 11.63 -22.96 8.42
N ASN A 15 11.72 -23.11 9.74
CA ASN A 15 11.03 -24.15 10.47
C ASN A 15 9.49 -24.00 10.47
N MET A 16 8.99 -22.79 10.38
CA MET A 16 7.56 -22.52 10.30
C MET A 16 6.99 -22.79 8.90
N GLY A 17 7.85 -22.78 7.89
CA GLY A 17 7.46 -22.98 6.50
C GLY A 17 6.75 -21.76 5.87
N PRO A 18 6.25 -21.90 4.65
CA PRO A 18 5.62 -20.81 3.91
C PRO A 18 4.39 -20.28 4.64
N SER A 19 4.47 -19.05 5.11
CA SER A 19 3.38 -18.37 5.79
C SER A 19 3.53 -16.85 5.64
N PRO A 20 2.45 -16.10 5.44
CA PRO A 20 2.52 -14.65 5.45
C PRO A 20 2.81 -14.07 6.85
N GLU A 21 2.58 -14.84 7.91
CA GLU A 21 2.84 -14.48 9.30
C GLU A 21 3.44 -15.65 10.09
N PRO A 22 4.43 -15.39 10.96
CA PRO A 22 5.06 -14.10 11.21
C PRO A 22 5.94 -13.69 10.03
N ASN A 23 6.00 -12.40 9.75
CA ASN A 23 6.99 -11.84 8.82
C ASN A 23 8.18 -11.23 9.56
N LEU A 24 9.30 -11.12 8.87
CA LEU A 24 10.53 -10.54 9.39
C LEU A 24 11.01 -9.44 8.47
N THR A 25 11.32 -8.27 9.04
CA THR A 25 11.97 -7.19 8.29
C THR A 25 13.48 -7.32 8.42
N VAL A 26 14.16 -7.40 7.30
CA VAL A 26 15.62 -7.37 7.22
C VAL A 26 16.06 -5.99 6.78
N LEU A 27 16.84 -5.30 7.62
CA LEU A 27 17.53 -4.07 7.22
C LEU A 27 18.70 -4.44 6.33
N TYR A 28 18.46 -4.41 5.02
CA TYR A 28 19.44 -4.82 4.02
C TYR A 28 20.48 -3.73 3.79
N SER A 29 21.74 -4.13 3.75
CA SER A 29 22.87 -3.30 3.36
C SER A 29 23.89 -4.14 2.57
N GLU A 30 24.56 -3.54 1.63
CA GLU A 30 25.69 -4.19 0.92
C GLU A 30 26.83 -4.61 1.85
N ARG A 31 26.92 -3.98 3.03
CA ARG A 31 27.92 -4.28 4.08
C ARG A 31 27.62 -5.56 4.87
N LEU A 32 26.44 -6.14 4.73
CA LEU A 32 26.10 -7.39 5.40
C LEU A 32 26.97 -8.54 4.87
N PRO A 33 27.39 -9.49 5.74
CA PRO A 33 28.13 -10.66 5.32
C PRO A 33 27.41 -11.43 4.22
N LYS A 34 28.15 -11.83 3.18
CA LYS A 34 27.55 -12.56 2.04
C LYS A 34 26.75 -13.79 2.49
N ALA A 35 27.28 -14.57 3.44
CA ALA A 35 26.58 -15.75 3.95
C ALA A 35 25.22 -15.42 4.58
N PHE A 36 25.10 -14.26 5.25
CA PHE A 36 23.81 -13.81 5.80
C PHE A 36 22.84 -13.40 4.69
N ARG A 37 23.31 -12.64 3.70
CA ARG A 37 22.48 -12.22 2.55
C ARG A 37 21.97 -13.42 1.76
N ASP A 38 22.86 -14.39 1.48
CA ASP A 38 22.49 -15.62 0.76
C ASP A 38 21.45 -16.43 1.55
N TYR A 39 21.60 -16.54 2.87
CA TYR A 39 20.64 -17.26 3.71
C TYR A 39 19.31 -16.53 3.81
N ALA A 40 19.32 -15.21 3.98
CA ALA A 40 18.08 -14.41 3.97
C ALA A 40 17.35 -14.55 2.62
N ALA A 41 18.06 -14.48 1.49
CA ALA A 41 17.49 -14.70 0.17
C ALA A 41 16.87 -16.11 0.03
N HIS A 42 17.57 -17.15 0.51
CA HIS A 42 17.04 -18.51 0.53
C HIS A 42 15.72 -18.61 1.31
N ILE A 43 15.69 -18.06 2.52
CA ILE A 43 14.47 -18.04 3.36
C ILE A 43 13.35 -17.23 2.71
N SER A 44 13.67 -16.10 2.06
CA SER A 44 12.70 -15.30 1.32
C SER A 44 12.01 -16.10 0.21
N ILE A 45 12.79 -16.88 -0.55
CA ILE A 45 12.28 -17.73 -1.65
C ILE A 45 11.42 -18.88 -1.12
N THR A 46 11.84 -19.49 -0.02
CA THR A 46 11.20 -20.71 0.50
C THR A 46 9.98 -20.44 1.37
N THR A 47 9.90 -19.27 2.03
CA THR A 47 8.84 -18.99 3.01
C THR A 47 7.93 -17.84 2.62
N SER A 48 8.36 -16.92 1.74
CA SER A 48 7.67 -15.65 1.44
C SER A 48 7.37 -14.79 2.69
N SER A 49 8.18 -14.92 3.74
CA SER A 49 7.95 -14.32 5.06
C SER A 49 8.95 -13.22 5.40
N ILE A 50 9.76 -12.77 4.43
CA ILE A 50 10.74 -11.70 4.62
C ILE A 50 10.37 -10.49 3.77
N GLN A 51 10.47 -9.33 4.37
CA GLN A 51 10.50 -8.05 3.69
C GLN A 51 11.84 -7.36 3.91
N TYR A 52 12.26 -6.54 2.96
CA TYR A 52 13.54 -5.85 3.01
C TYR A 52 13.35 -4.35 3.04
N GLU A 53 14.08 -3.70 3.93
CA GLU A 53 14.26 -2.26 3.96
C GLU A 53 15.73 -1.94 3.65
N ASN A 54 15.96 -0.98 2.77
CA ASN A 54 17.32 -0.62 2.39
C ASN A 54 17.97 0.31 3.44
N ASP A 55 18.78 -0.27 4.34
CA ASP A 55 19.47 0.46 5.41
C ASP A 55 20.44 1.53 4.86
N ASP A 56 21.06 1.28 3.70
CA ASP A 56 22.00 2.22 3.09
C ASP A 56 21.27 3.49 2.57
N VAL A 57 19.98 3.40 2.24
CA VAL A 57 19.13 4.53 1.84
C VAL A 57 18.43 5.17 3.05
N MET A 58 17.98 4.34 4.01
CA MET A 58 17.21 4.83 5.16
C MET A 58 18.09 5.57 6.17
N ARG A 59 19.28 5.05 6.47
CA ARG A 59 20.18 5.60 7.47
C ARG A 59 20.62 7.06 7.24
N PRO A 60 20.91 7.53 6.02
CA PRO A 60 21.19 8.94 5.75
C PRO A 60 20.04 9.90 6.10
N VAL A 61 18.80 9.42 6.03
CA VAL A 61 17.59 10.22 6.32
C VAL A 61 17.19 10.15 7.78
N TRP A 62 17.22 8.94 8.38
CA TRP A 62 16.68 8.67 9.71
C TRP A 62 17.75 8.59 10.82
N GLY A 63 19.04 8.62 10.45
CA GLY A 63 20.16 8.45 11.38
C GLY A 63 20.42 6.99 11.73
N ASP A 64 21.34 6.79 12.67
CA ASP A 64 21.78 5.45 13.08
C ASP A 64 20.82 4.77 14.07
N ASP A 65 19.94 5.55 14.70
CA ASP A 65 19.04 5.10 15.77
C ASP A 65 17.59 5.10 15.30
N TYR A 66 17.33 4.37 14.24
CA TYR A 66 15.97 4.14 13.75
C TYR A 66 15.59 2.67 13.84
N SER A 67 14.32 2.42 13.91
CA SER A 67 13.72 1.08 13.84
C SER A 67 12.57 1.07 12.84
N ILE A 68 12.12 -0.10 12.45
CA ILE A 68 10.92 -0.25 11.64
C ILE A 68 9.72 -0.40 12.56
N CYS A 69 8.83 0.58 12.51
CA CYS A 69 7.58 0.58 13.24
C CYS A 69 6.53 -0.18 12.44
N CYS A 70 5.81 -1.08 13.08
CA CYS A 70 4.83 -1.96 12.47
C CYS A 70 5.46 -2.85 11.37
N CYS A 71 5.22 -2.55 10.09
CA CYS A 71 5.68 -3.39 8.98
C CYS A 71 6.82 -2.77 8.17
N VAL A 72 6.71 -1.48 7.82
CA VAL A 72 7.58 -0.85 6.81
C VAL A 72 7.95 0.60 7.13
N SER A 73 7.47 1.16 8.23
CA SER A 73 7.68 2.58 8.53
C SER A 73 8.92 2.78 9.38
N ALA A 74 9.88 3.53 8.87
CA ALA A 74 11.01 3.95 9.67
C ALA A 74 10.57 4.97 10.73
N THR A 75 11.10 4.83 11.94
CA THR A 75 10.85 5.75 13.05
C THR A 75 12.07 5.82 13.97
N GLN A 76 12.35 6.99 14.49
CA GLN A 76 13.35 7.16 15.56
C GLN A 76 12.72 6.81 16.89
N THR A 77 13.19 5.73 17.50
CA THR A 77 12.69 5.21 18.77
C THR A 77 12.77 6.27 19.88
N GLY A 78 11.63 6.54 20.52
CA GLY A 78 11.53 7.52 21.61
C GLY A 78 11.47 8.98 21.20
N LYS A 79 11.48 9.31 19.89
CA LYS A 79 11.45 10.70 19.39
C LYS A 79 10.30 10.97 18.42
N GLU A 80 9.74 9.94 17.85
CA GLU A 80 8.72 10.04 16.82
C GLU A 80 7.49 9.22 17.18
N MET A 81 6.35 9.71 16.76
CA MET A 81 5.08 9.03 16.87
C MET A 81 4.46 8.87 15.48
N GLN A 82 3.98 7.68 15.18
CA GLN A 82 3.29 7.39 13.95
C GLN A 82 1.79 7.26 14.18
N PHE A 83 1.02 8.10 13.51
CA PHE A 83 -0.42 7.94 13.43
C PHE A 83 -0.79 7.01 12.29
N PHE A 84 -1.44 5.91 12.60
CA PHE A 84 -1.91 4.94 11.63
C PHE A 84 -3.28 4.41 12.07
N GLY A 85 -4.15 4.01 11.13
CA GLY A 85 -5.46 3.51 11.51
C GLY A 85 -6.19 2.71 10.43
N ALA A 86 -5.93 2.99 9.15
CA ALA A 86 -6.62 2.36 8.05
C ALA A 86 -5.76 2.38 6.77
N ARG A 87 -6.20 1.66 5.75
CA ARG A 87 -5.58 1.63 4.43
C ARG A 87 -6.56 2.02 3.35
N ALA A 88 -6.08 2.70 2.30
CA ALA A 88 -6.88 3.04 1.12
C ALA A 88 -6.80 1.91 0.09
N ASN A 89 -7.94 1.35 -0.29
CA ASN A 89 -8.02 0.33 -1.33
C ASN A 89 -8.13 0.99 -2.71
N LEU A 90 -7.00 1.14 -3.39
CA LEU A 90 -6.94 1.79 -4.71
C LEU A 90 -7.54 0.93 -5.82
N ALA A 91 -7.51 -0.40 -5.71
CA ALA A 91 -8.12 -1.28 -6.70
C ALA A 91 -9.66 -1.16 -6.67
N LYS A 92 -10.24 -1.12 -5.47
CA LYS A 92 -11.69 -0.88 -5.33
C LYS A 92 -12.08 0.53 -5.80
N CYS A 93 -11.22 1.51 -5.56
CA CYS A 93 -11.39 2.87 -6.07
C CYS A 93 -11.43 2.91 -7.61
N LEU A 94 -10.56 2.13 -8.28
CA LEU A 94 -10.58 2.02 -9.74
C LEU A 94 -11.90 1.40 -10.25
N LEU A 95 -12.39 0.35 -9.59
CA LEU A 95 -13.67 -0.26 -9.95
C LEU A 95 -14.84 0.72 -9.75
N TYR A 96 -14.84 1.49 -8.66
CA TYR A 96 -15.82 2.56 -8.47
C TYR A 96 -15.71 3.64 -9.52
N ALA A 97 -14.50 3.99 -9.97
CA ALA A 97 -14.30 4.93 -11.06
C ALA A 97 -14.97 4.46 -12.36
N ILE A 98 -14.90 3.17 -12.66
CA ILE A 98 -15.54 2.57 -13.84
C ILE A 98 -17.06 2.51 -13.66
N ASN A 99 -17.56 2.17 -12.48
CA ASN A 99 -18.98 1.98 -12.17
C ASN A 99 -19.71 3.26 -11.73
N GLY A 100 -19.08 4.45 -11.88
CA GLY A 100 -19.76 5.71 -11.52
C GLY A 100 -19.99 5.91 -10.02
N GLY A 101 -19.14 5.32 -9.16
CA GLY A 101 -19.22 5.40 -7.71
C GLY A 101 -20.09 4.32 -7.06
N VAL A 102 -20.62 3.38 -7.83
CA VAL A 102 -21.49 2.30 -7.32
C VAL A 102 -20.66 1.06 -6.98
N ASP A 103 -20.96 0.45 -5.84
CA ASP A 103 -20.38 -0.83 -5.42
C ASP A 103 -21.07 -2.01 -6.13
N GLU A 104 -20.29 -2.81 -6.84
CA GLU A 104 -20.81 -3.91 -7.66
C GLU A 104 -21.43 -5.07 -6.85
N LYS A 105 -21.08 -5.17 -5.56
CA LYS A 105 -21.61 -6.23 -4.68
C LYS A 105 -22.95 -5.86 -4.06
N THR A 106 -23.11 -4.59 -3.69
CA THR A 106 -24.27 -4.14 -2.92
C THR A 106 -25.24 -3.31 -3.77
N GLY A 107 -24.80 -2.84 -4.95
CA GLY A 107 -25.58 -1.89 -5.78
C GLY A 107 -25.71 -0.50 -5.17
N GLN A 108 -25.00 -0.21 -4.07
CA GLN A 108 -25.11 1.07 -3.37
C GLN A 108 -24.16 2.12 -3.96
N GLN A 109 -24.62 3.37 -4.00
CA GLN A 109 -23.75 4.50 -4.29
C GLN A 109 -22.83 4.76 -3.09
N VAL A 110 -21.54 4.51 -3.27
CA VAL A 110 -20.50 4.65 -2.24
C VAL A 110 -19.66 5.89 -2.48
N GLY A 111 -19.25 6.12 -3.72
CA GLY A 111 -18.47 7.28 -4.14
C GLY A 111 -19.33 8.42 -4.71
N PRO A 112 -18.70 9.50 -5.19
CA PRO A 112 -19.40 10.55 -5.92
C PRO A 112 -20.16 9.99 -7.11
N GLU A 113 -21.39 10.47 -7.31
CA GLU A 113 -22.20 10.06 -8.43
C GLU A 113 -21.74 10.76 -9.72
N TYR A 114 -21.45 9.99 -10.76
CA TYR A 114 -21.21 10.46 -12.12
C TYR A 114 -21.49 9.35 -13.13
N LYS A 115 -21.54 9.72 -14.41
CA LYS A 115 -21.86 8.76 -15.48
C LYS A 115 -20.82 7.62 -15.51
N PRO A 116 -21.23 6.35 -15.35
CA PRO A 116 -20.34 5.21 -15.45
C PRO A 116 -19.77 5.05 -16.88
N ILE A 117 -18.70 4.28 -17.00
CA ILE A 117 -18.21 3.85 -18.31
C ILE A 117 -19.16 2.78 -18.83
N THR A 118 -19.74 3.00 -20.01
CA THR A 118 -20.73 2.08 -20.61
C THR A 118 -20.19 1.34 -21.83
N SER A 119 -19.00 1.68 -22.31
CA SER A 119 -18.35 1.03 -23.44
C SER A 119 -18.09 -0.46 -23.19
N GLU A 120 -18.13 -1.26 -24.23
CA GLU A 120 -17.79 -2.69 -24.17
C GLU A 120 -16.31 -2.90 -23.84
N TYR A 121 -15.45 -2.06 -24.42
CA TYR A 121 -14.00 -2.06 -24.17
C TYR A 121 -13.63 -0.78 -23.43
N LEU A 122 -12.70 -0.92 -22.48
CA LEU A 122 -12.21 0.23 -21.72
C LEU A 122 -11.23 1.06 -22.54
N ASP A 123 -11.45 2.37 -22.53
CA ASP A 123 -10.53 3.37 -23.05
C ASP A 123 -9.63 3.88 -21.93
N TYR A 124 -8.32 3.92 -22.19
CA TYR A 124 -7.33 4.27 -21.18
C TYR A 124 -7.49 5.71 -20.65
N ASP A 125 -7.70 6.66 -21.56
CA ASP A 125 -7.78 8.07 -21.17
C ASP A 125 -9.09 8.36 -20.40
N GLU A 126 -10.21 7.73 -20.81
CA GLU A 126 -11.48 7.83 -20.07
C GLU A 126 -11.35 7.24 -18.67
N VAL A 127 -10.73 6.05 -18.54
CA VAL A 127 -10.50 5.41 -17.23
C VAL A 127 -9.61 6.27 -16.36
N MET A 128 -8.50 6.77 -16.88
CA MET A 128 -7.56 7.63 -16.15
C MET A 128 -8.23 8.90 -15.63
N HIS A 129 -9.04 9.56 -16.47
CA HIS A 129 -9.75 10.76 -16.05
C HIS A 129 -10.74 10.50 -14.91
N LYS A 130 -11.54 9.45 -15.01
CA LYS A 130 -12.50 9.08 -13.95
C LYS A 130 -11.81 8.60 -12.68
N TYR A 131 -10.72 7.87 -12.83
CA TYR A 131 -9.94 7.39 -11.70
C TYR A 131 -9.26 8.54 -10.94
N ASP A 132 -8.77 9.54 -11.65
CA ASP A 132 -8.19 10.74 -11.03
C ASP A 132 -9.22 11.47 -10.14
N ILE A 133 -10.45 11.66 -10.62
CA ILE A 133 -11.55 12.26 -9.85
C ILE A 133 -11.89 11.40 -8.62
N MET A 134 -11.99 10.08 -8.81
CA MET A 134 -12.31 9.16 -7.70
C MET A 134 -11.20 9.12 -6.64
N MET A 135 -9.93 9.22 -7.04
CA MET A 135 -8.82 9.32 -6.12
C MET A 135 -8.83 10.62 -5.28
N ASP A 136 -9.26 11.76 -5.84
CA ASP A 136 -9.44 13.00 -5.06
C ASP A 136 -10.47 12.84 -3.96
N TRP A 137 -11.61 12.22 -4.27
CA TRP A 137 -12.63 11.91 -3.26
C TRP A 137 -12.09 10.94 -2.19
N LEU A 138 -11.45 9.84 -2.63
CA LEU A 138 -10.91 8.83 -1.71
C LEU A 138 -9.85 9.45 -0.79
N ALA A 139 -8.98 10.31 -1.30
CA ALA A 139 -7.94 10.97 -0.49
C ALA A 139 -8.56 11.80 0.63
N GLY A 140 -9.60 12.59 0.32
CA GLY A 140 -10.31 13.37 1.33
C GLY A 140 -11.03 12.49 2.37
N LEU A 141 -11.74 11.48 1.92
CA LEU A 141 -12.41 10.52 2.81
C LEU A 141 -11.39 9.82 3.72
N TYR A 142 -10.27 9.38 3.15
CA TYR A 142 -9.25 8.63 3.85
C TYR A 142 -8.56 9.46 4.93
N VAL A 143 -8.10 10.69 4.59
CA VAL A 143 -7.47 11.58 5.58
C VAL A 143 -8.46 11.95 6.69
N ASN A 144 -9.70 12.28 6.36
CA ASN A 144 -10.72 12.60 7.36
C ASN A 144 -11.03 11.41 8.28
N THR A 145 -11.06 10.19 7.72
CA THR A 145 -11.26 8.96 8.51
C THR A 145 -10.10 8.75 9.48
N LEU A 146 -8.86 8.87 9.02
CA LEU A 146 -7.68 8.76 9.88
C LEU A 146 -7.66 9.86 10.95
N ASN A 147 -7.99 11.10 10.60
CA ASN A 147 -8.10 12.20 11.57
C ASN A 147 -9.10 11.88 12.69
N LEU A 148 -10.26 11.34 12.33
CA LEU A 148 -11.27 10.93 13.29
C LEU A 148 -10.79 9.80 14.19
N ILE A 149 -10.14 8.78 13.62
CA ILE A 149 -9.56 7.67 14.37
C ILE A 149 -8.55 8.19 15.40
N GLN A 150 -7.62 9.06 14.99
CA GLN A 150 -6.60 9.60 15.89
C GLN A 150 -7.19 10.52 16.96
N TYR A 151 -8.17 11.36 16.60
CA TYR A 151 -8.91 12.15 17.56
C TYR A 151 -9.60 11.28 18.62
N MET A 152 -10.23 10.17 18.21
CA MET A 152 -10.90 9.25 19.14
C MET A 152 -9.92 8.51 20.03
N HIS A 153 -8.74 8.14 19.53
CA HIS A 153 -7.68 7.56 20.34
C HIS A 153 -7.18 8.55 21.39
N ASP A 154 -6.89 9.78 20.99
CA ASP A 154 -6.39 10.81 21.89
C ASP A 154 -7.41 11.26 22.95
N LYS A 155 -8.70 11.15 22.66
CA LYS A 155 -9.74 11.36 23.66
C LYS A 155 -9.56 10.46 24.88
N TYR A 156 -8.92 9.30 24.72
CA TYR A 156 -8.58 8.36 25.80
C TYR A 156 -7.09 8.37 26.14
N TYR A 157 -6.40 9.50 25.91
CA TYR A 157 -5.00 9.71 26.24
C TYR A 157 -4.00 8.77 25.54
N TYR A 158 -4.32 8.30 24.34
CA TYR A 158 -3.48 7.37 23.60
C TYR A 158 -2.08 7.91 23.33
N GLU A 159 -1.97 9.09 22.73
CA GLU A 159 -0.68 9.72 22.48
C GLU A 159 0.06 10.00 23.81
N TYR A 160 -0.63 10.56 24.80
CA TYR A 160 -0.05 10.86 26.10
C TYR A 160 0.53 9.61 26.78
N ALA A 161 -0.20 8.49 26.73
CA ALA A 161 0.26 7.22 27.30
C ALA A 161 1.48 6.66 26.58
N LEU A 162 1.50 6.71 25.25
CA LEU A 162 2.65 6.25 24.46
C LEU A 162 3.88 7.14 24.64
N MET A 163 3.68 8.43 24.84
CA MET A 163 4.74 9.43 24.93
C MET A 163 5.26 9.67 26.35
N ALA A 164 4.79 8.95 27.34
CA ALA A 164 5.24 9.11 28.72
C ALA A 164 6.77 8.93 28.91
N LEU A 165 7.43 8.22 27.99
CA LEU A 165 8.87 7.97 27.99
C LEU A 165 9.57 8.54 26.74
N ILE A 166 8.89 9.37 25.97
CA ILE A 166 9.35 9.91 24.69
C ILE A 166 9.83 11.35 24.89
N ASP A 167 10.65 11.83 23.97
CA ASP A 167 11.18 13.21 23.94
C ASP A 167 10.04 14.24 23.94
N THR A 168 10.30 15.41 24.53
CA THR A 168 9.33 16.51 24.56
C THR A 168 9.09 17.15 23.20
N ASN A 169 10.02 17.00 22.26
CA ASN A 169 9.90 17.49 20.89
C ASN A 169 9.59 16.33 19.94
N VAL A 170 8.34 15.92 19.91
CA VAL A 170 7.90 14.76 19.14
C VAL A 170 7.61 15.12 17.68
N ARG A 171 8.29 14.47 16.74
CA ARG A 171 7.91 14.46 15.34
C ARG A 171 6.74 13.48 15.15
N ARG A 172 5.69 13.95 14.48
CA ARG A 172 4.51 13.12 14.19
C ARG A 172 4.45 12.81 12.71
N THR A 173 4.37 11.52 12.39
CA THR A 173 4.11 11.05 11.03
C THR A 173 2.67 10.57 10.92
N PHE A 174 2.06 10.83 9.76
CA PHE A 174 0.71 10.39 9.41
C PHE A 174 0.83 9.28 8.39
N ALA A 175 0.87 8.05 8.87
CA ALA A 175 1.12 6.89 8.02
C ALA A 175 -0.12 6.55 7.19
N THR A 176 0.00 6.73 5.90
CA THR A 176 -0.98 6.29 4.92
C THR A 176 -0.53 4.99 4.28
N GLY A 177 -1.44 4.06 4.09
CA GLY A 177 -1.18 2.76 3.48
C GLY A 177 -2.03 2.54 2.24
N ILE A 178 -1.44 1.99 1.20
CA ILE A 178 -2.10 1.66 -0.06
C ILE A 178 -2.32 0.16 -0.15
N ALA A 179 -3.56 -0.26 -0.41
CA ALA A 179 -3.94 -1.62 -0.76
C ALA A 179 -4.25 -1.74 -2.25
N GLY A 180 -3.94 -2.88 -2.85
CA GLY A 180 -4.25 -3.18 -4.25
C GLY A 180 -3.36 -2.46 -5.26
N PHE A 181 -2.17 -2.02 -4.87
CA PHE A 181 -1.27 -1.24 -5.71
C PHE A 181 -0.88 -1.98 -7.00
N SER A 182 -0.35 -3.19 -6.89
CA SER A 182 0.03 -4.02 -8.04
C SER A 182 -1.16 -4.33 -8.95
N HIS A 183 -2.34 -4.59 -8.37
CA HIS A 183 -3.57 -4.83 -9.13
C HIS A 183 -3.97 -3.62 -9.98
N VAL A 184 -3.84 -2.40 -9.43
CA VAL A 184 -4.13 -1.17 -10.19
C VAL A 184 -3.13 -0.98 -11.32
N VAL A 185 -1.83 -1.18 -11.03
CA VAL A 185 -0.78 -1.03 -12.04
C VAL A 185 -1.00 -2.01 -13.19
N ASP A 186 -1.26 -3.29 -12.89
CA ASP A 186 -1.53 -4.31 -13.91
C ASP A 186 -2.83 -4.03 -14.68
N SER A 187 -3.87 -3.57 -14.00
CA SER A 187 -5.15 -3.20 -14.64
C SER A 187 -4.98 -2.03 -15.61
N LEU A 188 -4.30 -0.97 -15.18
CA LEU A 188 -4.04 0.19 -16.04
C LEU A 188 -3.10 -0.16 -17.20
N SER A 189 -2.12 -1.03 -16.96
CA SER A 189 -1.26 -1.57 -18.00
C SER A 189 -2.03 -2.40 -19.01
N ALA A 190 -2.92 -3.28 -18.57
CA ALA A 190 -3.79 -4.07 -19.43
C ALA A 190 -4.69 -3.18 -20.28
N ILE A 191 -5.32 -2.17 -19.69
CA ILE A 191 -6.20 -1.21 -20.41
C ILE A 191 -5.40 -0.42 -21.44
N LYS A 192 -4.15 -0.06 -21.14
CA LYS A 192 -3.29 0.73 -22.03
C LYS A 192 -2.70 -0.06 -23.20
N TYR A 193 -2.28 -1.30 -22.97
CA TYR A 193 -1.48 -2.08 -23.92
C TYR A 193 -2.18 -3.30 -24.50
N ALA A 194 -3.29 -3.73 -23.91
CA ALA A 194 -4.12 -4.84 -24.40
C ALA A 194 -5.55 -4.37 -24.71
N LYS A 195 -6.46 -5.30 -24.94
CA LYS A 195 -7.90 -5.03 -25.07
C LYS A 195 -8.60 -5.60 -23.86
N VAL A 196 -9.22 -4.75 -23.07
CA VAL A 196 -9.98 -5.13 -21.87
C VAL A 196 -11.46 -4.93 -22.12
N LYS A 197 -12.19 -6.04 -22.21
CA LYS A 197 -13.64 -6.08 -22.34
C LYS A 197 -14.29 -6.13 -20.98
N THR A 198 -15.35 -5.36 -20.77
CA THR A 198 -16.11 -5.36 -19.51
C THR A 198 -17.17 -6.46 -19.52
N VAL A 199 -17.27 -7.20 -18.41
CA VAL A 199 -18.35 -8.14 -18.12
C VAL A 199 -19.28 -7.49 -17.10
N ARG A 200 -20.59 -7.40 -17.44
CA ARG A 200 -21.57 -6.67 -16.62
C ARG A 200 -22.63 -7.60 -16.06
N ASN A 201 -23.11 -7.26 -14.88
CA ASN A 201 -24.28 -7.91 -14.29
C ASN A 201 -25.60 -7.37 -14.90
N GLU A 202 -26.73 -7.85 -14.41
CA GLU A 202 -28.07 -7.45 -14.88
C GLU A 202 -28.37 -5.97 -14.64
N GLU A 203 -27.71 -5.34 -13.69
CA GLU A 203 -27.85 -3.90 -13.36
C GLU A 203 -26.93 -3.02 -14.22
N GLY A 204 -26.10 -3.64 -15.07
CA GLY A 204 -25.15 -2.94 -15.96
C GLY A 204 -23.83 -2.57 -15.28
N LEU A 205 -23.60 -3.00 -14.04
CA LEU A 205 -22.35 -2.79 -13.32
C LEU A 205 -21.27 -3.76 -13.81
N VAL A 206 -20.06 -3.25 -13.96
CA VAL A 206 -18.89 -4.09 -14.29
C VAL A 206 -18.53 -4.93 -13.07
N VAL A 207 -18.47 -6.23 -13.27
CA VAL A 207 -18.20 -7.24 -12.23
C VAL A 207 -17.00 -8.12 -12.56
N ASP A 208 -16.59 -8.16 -13.84
CA ASP A 208 -15.43 -8.93 -14.31
C ASP A 208 -14.89 -8.36 -15.63
N TYR A 209 -13.77 -8.89 -16.10
CA TYR A 209 -13.06 -8.43 -17.29
C TYR A 209 -12.54 -9.60 -18.13
N GLU A 210 -12.60 -9.47 -19.45
CA GLU A 210 -11.95 -10.36 -20.41
C GLU A 210 -10.80 -9.61 -21.08
N THR A 211 -9.56 -10.04 -20.84
CA THR A 211 -8.38 -9.39 -21.42
C THR A 211 -7.85 -10.19 -22.60
N THR A 212 -7.62 -9.54 -23.73
CA THR A 212 -7.04 -10.12 -24.93
C THR A 212 -5.80 -9.35 -25.37
N GLY A 213 -4.69 -10.04 -25.49
CA GLY A 213 -3.37 -9.47 -25.82
C GLY A 213 -2.43 -9.49 -24.64
N ASP A 214 -1.17 -9.20 -24.91
CA ASP A 214 -0.10 -9.16 -23.91
C ASP A 214 0.09 -7.72 -23.39
N PHE A 215 0.43 -7.60 -22.11
CA PHE A 215 0.70 -6.31 -21.48
C PHE A 215 1.81 -6.45 -20.42
N PRO A 216 2.58 -5.37 -20.14
CA PRO A 216 3.58 -5.35 -19.09
C PRO A 216 2.94 -5.55 -17.72
N LYS A 217 3.57 -6.36 -16.86
CA LYS A 217 3.11 -6.64 -15.50
C LYS A 217 4.08 -6.07 -14.48
N TYR A 218 3.55 -5.50 -13.42
CA TYR A 218 4.31 -4.96 -12.32
C TYR A 218 5.21 -6.01 -11.67
N GLY A 219 6.43 -5.58 -11.29
CA GLY A 219 7.40 -6.44 -10.62
C GLY A 219 8.28 -7.29 -11.55
N ASN A 220 8.28 -6.99 -12.84
CA ASN A 220 9.10 -7.69 -13.85
C ASN A 220 10.15 -6.79 -14.51
N ASP A 221 10.52 -5.67 -13.89
CA ASP A 221 11.52 -4.72 -14.39
C ASP A 221 11.19 -4.24 -15.82
N ASP A 222 9.93 -3.82 -16.01
CA ASP A 222 9.44 -3.26 -17.28
C ASP A 222 9.01 -1.81 -17.07
N ASP A 223 9.77 -0.87 -17.62
CA ASP A 223 9.57 0.58 -17.45
C ASP A 223 8.13 1.02 -17.74
N ARG A 224 7.42 0.35 -18.65
CA ARG A 224 6.03 0.69 -19.00
C ARG A 224 5.06 0.44 -17.86
N ALA A 225 5.28 -0.60 -17.06
CA ALA A 225 4.51 -0.88 -15.85
C ALA A 225 5.00 -0.04 -14.67
N ASP A 226 6.31 0.12 -14.55
CA ASP A 226 6.95 0.86 -13.46
C ASP A 226 6.62 2.36 -13.54
N ASP A 227 6.53 2.96 -14.73
CA ASP A 227 6.07 4.34 -14.93
C ASP A 227 4.63 4.54 -14.42
N ILE A 228 3.74 3.56 -14.65
CA ILE A 228 2.36 3.60 -14.11
C ILE A 228 2.39 3.51 -12.58
N ALA A 229 3.25 2.67 -12.03
CA ALA A 229 3.41 2.52 -10.58
C ALA A 229 3.90 3.82 -9.91
N VAL A 230 4.93 4.43 -10.48
CA VAL A 230 5.48 5.71 -10.01
C VAL A 230 4.42 6.82 -10.10
N TRP A 231 3.71 6.90 -11.24
CA TRP A 231 2.62 7.87 -11.42
C TRP A 231 1.52 7.69 -10.36
N LEU A 232 1.07 6.45 -10.13
CA LEU A 232 0.01 6.14 -9.17
C LEU A 232 0.39 6.58 -7.76
N LEU A 233 1.59 6.20 -7.31
CA LEU A 233 2.10 6.54 -5.99
C LEU A 233 2.20 8.05 -5.79
N GLN A 234 2.88 8.74 -6.71
CA GLN A 234 3.10 10.18 -6.63
C GLN A 234 1.78 10.97 -6.71
N THR A 235 0.86 10.53 -7.58
CA THR A 235 -0.43 11.20 -7.73
C THR A 235 -1.27 11.05 -6.47
N PHE A 236 -1.36 9.85 -5.90
CA PHE A 236 -2.14 9.65 -4.68
C PHE A 236 -1.54 10.41 -3.49
N MET A 237 -0.21 10.42 -3.34
CA MET A 237 0.47 11.23 -2.31
C MET A 237 0.15 12.71 -2.42
N LYS A 238 0.29 13.30 -3.62
CA LYS A 238 -0.07 14.71 -3.87
C LYS A 238 -1.52 15.03 -3.53
N LYS A 239 -2.44 14.05 -3.70
CA LYS A 239 -3.84 14.22 -3.35
C LYS A 239 -4.05 14.19 -1.83
N LEU A 240 -3.35 13.34 -1.10
CA LEU A 240 -3.37 13.28 0.37
C LEU A 240 -2.83 14.57 1.01
N GLU A 241 -1.75 15.12 0.46
CA GLU A 241 -1.11 16.36 0.93
C GLU A 241 -2.01 17.62 0.84
N LYS A 242 -3.10 17.56 0.08
CA LYS A 242 -4.08 18.66 0.01
C LYS A 242 -4.90 18.83 1.31
N PHE A 243 -4.91 17.83 2.16
CA PHE A 243 -5.78 17.78 3.35
C PHE A 243 -4.97 17.96 4.63
N HIS A 244 -5.57 18.66 5.57
CA HIS A 244 -5.01 18.84 6.90
C HIS A 244 -5.02 17.53 7.68
N THR A 245 -3.88 17.18 8.27
CA THR A 245 -3.69 15.98 9.05
C THR A 245 -3.78 16.25 10.55
N TYR A 246 -4.16 15.23 11.32
CA TYR A 246 -4.28 15.34 12.77
C TYR A 246 -2.96 15.80 13.42
N ARG A 247 -3.04 16.89 14.21
CA ARG A 247 -1.89 17.52 14.89
C ARG A 247 -0.76 17.92 13.94
N ASP A 248 -1.08 18.34 12.74
CA ASP A 248 -0.09 18.75 11.72
C ASP A 248 0.97 17.68 11.45
N SER A 249 0.60 16.41 11.58
CA SER A 249 1.49 15.29 11.32
C SER A 249 1.90 15.18 9.86
N GLU A 250 3.14 14.80 9.60
CA GLU A 250 3.72 14.70 8.27
C GLU A 250 3.20 13.47 7.52
N PRO A 251 2.53 13.62 6.37
CA PRO A 251 2.06 12.47 5.60
C PRO A 251 3.21 11.60 5.10
N THR A 252 3.13 10.31 5.37
CA THR A 252 4.01 9.30 4.80
C THR A 252 3.16 8.21 4.15
N THR A 253 3.71 7.46 3.21
CA THR A 253 2.95 6.36 2.58
C THR A 253 3.75 5.08 2.56
N SER A 254 3.03 3.96 2.58
CA SER A 254 3.58 2.64 2.39
C SER A 254 2.71 1.81 1.46
N ILE A 255 3.35 0.99 0.65
CA ILE A 255 2.70 -0.07 -0.10
C ILE A 255 2.57 -1.27 0.85
N LEU A 256 1.44 -1.97 0.78
CA LEU A 256 1.18 -3.09 1.69
C LEU A 256 2.21 -4.21 1.60
N THR A 257 2.47 -4.79 2.76
CA THR A 257 3.30 -5.98 2.93
C THR A 257 2.61 -7.25 2.41
N ILE A 258 3.37 -8.34 2.33
CA ILE A 258 2.91 -9.67 1.88
C ILE A 258 1.64 -10.11 2.60
N THR A 259 1.58 -10.02 3.91
CA THR A 259 0.42 -10.40 4.74
C THR A 259 -0.86 -9.69 4.31
N SER A 260 -0.78 -8.38 4.18
CA SER A 260 -1.92 -7.56 3.76
C SER A 260 -2.35 -7.90 2.33
N ASN A 261 -1.41 -8.20 1.45
CA ASN A 261 -1.72 -8.61 0.07
C ASN A 261 -2.47 -9.94 0.00
N VAL A 262 -2.13 -10.92 0.83
CA VAL A 262 -2.86 -12.21 0.89
C VAL A 262 -4.31 -11.98 1.29
N VAL A 263 -4.56 -11.24 2.36
CA VAL A 263 -5.92 -10.96 2.85
C VAL A 263 -6.72 -10.15 1.81
N TYR A 264 -6.12 -9.12 1.25
CA TYR A 264 -6.78 -8.30 0.23
C TYR A 264 -6.95 -9.02 -1.11
N GLY A 265 -6.05 -9.93 -1.48
CA GLY A 265 -6.19 -10.78 -2.64
C GLY A 265 -7.42 -11.70 -2.56
N LEU A 266 -7.83 -12.08 -1.35
CA LEU A 266 -9.07 -12.82 -1.12
C LEU A 266 -10.33 -11.93 -1.18
N SER A 267 -10.19 -10.63 -0.97
CA SER A 267 -11.29 -9.66 -0.93
C SER A 267 -11.41 -8.81 -2.19
N LEU A 268 -10.31 -8.63 -2.91
CA LEU A 268 -10.26 -7.93 -4.18
C LEU A 268 -10.72 -8.92 -5.25
N ILE A 269 -11.92 -8.72 -5.70
CA ILE A 269 -12.45 -9.46 -6.84
C ILE A 269 -11.54 -9.17 -8.04
N HIS A 270 -11.16 -10.23 -8.64
CA HIS A 270 -10.44 -10.42 -9.89
C HIS A 270 -10.49 -9.21 -10.84
N ILE A 271 -9.55 -8.30 -10.67
CA ILE A 271 -9.27 -7.30 -11.70
C ILE A 271 -8.04 -7.76 -12.47
#